data_27ce8ec9c675f501130b741684176beb
#
_entry.id   27ce8ec9c675f501130b741684176beb
#
_cell.length_a   1.000
_cell.length_b   1.000
_cell.length_c   1.000
_cell.angle_alpha   90.00
_cell.angle_beta   90.00
_cell.angle_gamma   90.00
#
_symmetry.space_group_name_H-M   'P 1'
#
loop_
_entity.id
_entity.type
_entity.pdbx_description
1 polymer ?
#
loop_
_entity_poly.entity_id
_entity_poly.type
_entity_poly.pdbx_seq_one_letter_code
_entity_poly.pdbx_strand_id
1 'polypeptide(L)'
;MGFDFCVGGIAMKKQHIVRMIGWVVLFIFGGGLFLINGIGLYAGNWFYEEVDVAYARDHRGEDSKHQEILAEGKATKGWQDVEIISKHGYNLQGTYIPSPQKSHKTLIFLHGFTKNRLYGLDYGRMYLQEGYNLLLVDSKAHGDSGGSSVSWGIQEKDDVDSWVDWVKNKFPDGVIGIHGISMGAATALMYAGADEKQHKVDFYVADSAYSQLEPLLKEKIIEQIKLPEDSFLPDVLLFYSNIVSYYKNRYTFHGSSPLTAIAAVTTPVLFIHGGADTLVPPKMSEDLYASVKGPKELHIFPQAIHACAVYQDRRQYTQIVQTFIEKYGK
;
A
#
# COMPACT_ATOMS: atom_id res chain seq x y z
N MET A 1 62.39 41.69 -43.96
CA MET A 1 61.35 40.66 -44.11
C MET A 1 61.73 39.45 -43.22
N GLY A 2 60.96 39.14 -42.26
CA GLY A 2 61.13 37.87 -41.51
C GLY A 2 61.04 37.99 -39.99
N PHE A 3 59.80 38.15 -39.40
CA PHE A 3 59.57 37.90 -37.97
C PHE A 3 58.13 37.61 -37.62
N ASP A 4 57.24 37.28 -38.60
CA ASP A 4 55.81 37.07 -38.28
C ASP A 4 55.30 35.62 -38.31
N PHE A 5 56.16 34.60 -38.45
CA PHE A 5 55.72 33.21 -38.57
C PHE A 5 55.73 32.39 -37.25
N CYS A 6 56.32 32.89 -36.14
CA CYS A 6 56.42 32.13 -34.91
C CYS A 6 55.27 32.32 -33.92
N VAL A 7 54.50 33.44 -34.03
CA VAL A 7 53.47 33.74 -33.00
C VAL A 7 52.17 32.97 -33.25
N GLY A 8 51.80 32.74 -34.53
CA GLY A 8 50.58 32.02 -34.88
C GLY A 8 50.58 30.54 -34.51
N GLY A 9 51.75 29.88 -34.59
CA GLY A 9 51.86 28.43 -34.25
C GLY A 9 51.74 28.13 -32.76
N ILE A 10 52.17 29.04 -31.88
CA ILE A 10 52.10 28.90 -30.42
C ILE A 10 50.67 29.15 -29.93
N ALA A 11 49.97 30.13 -30.51
CA ALA A 11 48.59 30.44 -30.21
C ALA A 11 47.64 29.28 -30.61
N MET A 12 47.83 28.68 -31.79
CA MET A 12 47.05 27.50 -32.22
C MET A 12 47.30 26.26 -31.33
N LYS A 13 48.55 26.00 -30.93
CA LYS A 13 48.86 24.91 -29.98
C LYS A 13 48.21 25.12 -28.64
N LYS A 14 48.18 26.35 -28.11
CA LYS A 14 47.55 26.68 -26.82
C LYS A 14 46.03 26.45 -26.85
N GLN A 15 45.36 26.82 -27.93
CA GLN A 15 43.93 26.56 -28.13
C GLN A 15 43.60 25.06 -28.23
N HIS A 16 44.42 24.26 -28.90
CA HIS A 16 44.24 22.82 -28.97
C HIS A 16 44.43 22.16 -27.62
N ILE A 17 45.41 22.57 -26.83
CA ILE A 17 45.64 22.07 -25.49
C ILE A 17 44.45 22.41 -24.57
N VAL A 18 43.93 23.63 -24.58
CA VAL A 18 42.76 24.04 -23.78
C VAL A 18 41.50 23.23 -24.16
N ARG A 19 41.27 23.02 -25.48
CA ARG A 19 40.16 22.17 -25.95
C ARG A 19 40.33 20.71 -25.50
N MET A 20 41.51 20.15 -25.58
CA MET A 20 41.82 18.80 -25.15
C MET A 20 41.58 18.62 -23.64
N ILE A 21 42.05 19.57 -22.83
CA ILE A 21 41.79 19.59 -21.38
C ILE A 21 40.27 19.68 -21.09
N GLY A 22 39.54 20.53 -21.82
CA GLY A 22 38.09 20.64 -21.73
C GLY A 22 37.37 19.32 -22.01
N TRP A 23 37.78 18.61 -23.07
CA TRP A 23 37.24 17.29 -23.38
C TRP A 23 37.56 16.23 -22.34
N VAL A 24 38.78 16.24 -21.80
CA VAL A 24 39.18 15.30 -20.71
C VAL A 24 38.38 15.59 -19.45
N VAL A 25 38.22 16.85 -19.05
CA VAL A 25 37.39 17.24 -17.90
C VAL A 25 35.93 16.83 -18.11
N LEU A 26 35.36 17.08 -19.30
CA LEU A 26 33.99 16.63 -19.64
C LEU A 26 33.85 15.13 -19.62
N PHE A 27 34.83 14.38 -20.09
CA PHE A 27 34.83 12.92 -20.09
C PHE A 27 34.91 12.36 -18.64
N ILE A 28 35.79 12.92 -17.80
CA ILE A 28 35.90 12.53 -16.38
C ILE A 28 34.61 12.87 -15.63
N PHE A 29 34.07 14.07 -15.83
CA PHE A 29 32.83 14.50 -15.19
C PHE A 29 31.62 13.69 -15.68
N GLY A 30 31.51 13.48 -16.99
CA GLY A 30 30.46 12.67 -17.59
C GLY A 30 30.55 11.20 -17.20
N GLY A 31 31.76 10.63 -17.17
CA GLY A 31 32.01 9.26 -16.68
C GLY A 31 31.69 9.09 -15.20
N GLY A 32 32.07 10.08 -14.38
CA GLY A 32 31.71 10.10 -12.95
C GLY A 32 30.20 10.15 -12.72
N LEU A 33 29.50 11.03 -13.42
CA LEU A 33 28.04 11.11 -13.36
C LEU A 33 27.37 9.81 -13.83
N PHE A 34 27.89 9.20 -14.89
CA PHE A 34 27.38 7.91 -15.38
C PHE A 34 27.53 6.80 -14.33
N LEU A 35 28.68 6.71 -13.68
CA LEU A 35 28.94 5.74 -12.63
C LEU A 35 28.02 5.94 -11.40
N ILE A 36 27.88 7.20 -10.94
CA ILE A 36 27.02 7.53 -9.80
C ILE A 36 25.56 7.13 -10.09
N ASN A 37 25.06 7.49 -11.28
CA ASN A 37 23.68 7.12 -11.67
C ASN A 37 23.54 5.60 -11.85
N GLY A 38 24.54 4.91 -12.39
CA GLY A 38 24.56 3.46 -12.51
C GLY A 38 24.47 2.76 -11.15
N ILE A 39 25.26 3.22 -10.17
CA ILE A 39 25.21 2.71 -8.80
C ILE A 39 23.86 3.02 -8.14
N GLY A 40 23.37 4.24 -8.30
CA GLY A 40 22.07 4.66 -7.78
C GLY A 40 20.91 3.82 -8.33
N LEU A 41 20.88 3.59 -9.65
CA LEU A 41 19.86 2.74 -10.28
C LEU A 41 19.97 1.27 -9.83
N TYR A 42 21.19 0.75 -9.66
CA TYR A 42 21.40 -0.59 -9.13
C TYR A 42 20.87 -0.72 -7.70
N ALA A 43 21.21 0.20 -6.81
CA ALA A 43 20.73 0.22 -5.43
C ALA A 43 19.21 0.41 -5.36
N GLY A 44 18.66 1.32 -6.19
CA GLY A 44 17.22 1.54 -6.29
C GLY A 44 16.46 0.31 -6.81
N ASN A 45 17.05 -0.42 -7.78
CA ASN A 45 16.48 -1.66 -8.25
C ASN A 45 16.54 -2.76 -7.19
N TRP A 46 17.65 -2.87 -6.46
CA TRP A 46 17.75 -3.81 -5.34
C TRP A 46 16.69 -3.53 -4.28
N PHE A 47 16.53 -2.28 -3.86
CA PHE A 47 15.52 -1.90 -2.88
C PHE A 47 14.09 -2.18 -3.38
N TYR A 48 13.79 -1.86 -4.65
CA TYR A 48 12.52 -2.19 -5.28
C TYR A 48 12.25 -3.69 -5.26
N GLU A 49 13.22 -4.53 -5.66
CA GLU A 49 13.06 -6.00 -5.65
C GLU A 49 12.80 -6.51 -4.24
N GLU A 50 13.49 -5.97 -3.23
CA GLU A 50 13.33 -6.37 -1.85
C GLU A 50 11.95 -5.98 -1.29
N VAL A 51 11.52 -4.75 -1.53
CA VAL A 51 10.30 -4.19 -0.93
C VAL A 51 9.02 -4.61 -1.68
N ASP A 52 9.06 -4.69 -3.01
CA ASP A 52 7.86 -4.86 -3.81
C ASP A 52 7.69 -6.28 -4.37
N VAL A 53 8.77 -7.03 -4.52
CA VAL A 53 8.76 -8.31 -5.26
C VAL A 53 9.05 -9.50 -4.37
N ALA A 54 10.15 -9.46 -3.60
CA ALA A 54 10.62 -10.63 -2.85
C ALA A 54 9.61 -11.06 -1.78
N TYR A 55 9.14 -10.11 -0.97
CA TYR A 55 8.17 -10.40 0.09
C TYR A 55 6.83 -10.89 -0.42
N ALA A 56 6.35 -10.37 -1.54
CA ALA A 56 5.08 -10.79 -2.13
C ALA A 56 5.13 -12.25 -2.61
N ARG A 57 6.29 -12.74 -3.05
CA ARG A 57 6.48 -14.13 -3.53
C ARG A 57 6.60 -15.15 -2.41
N ASP A 58 7.34 -14.82 -1.34
CA ASP A 58 7.71 -15.79 -0.31
C ASP A 58 6.62 -16.05 0.73
N HIS A 59 5.62 -15.17 0.83
CA HIS A 59 4.59 -15.24 1.85
C HIS A 59 3.18 -15.43 1.27
N ARG A 60 3.01 -16.41 0.38
CA ARG A 60 1.68 -16.83 -0.12
C ARG A 60 0.81 -17.52 0.95
N GLY A 61 1.18 -17.33 2.22
CA GLY A 61 0.35 -17.59 3.39
C GLY A 61 -0.08 -19.03 3.55
N GLU A 62 0.84 -19.92 3.87
CA GLU A 62 0.52 -21.25 4.39
C GLU A 62 0.13 -21.18 5.87
N ASP A 63 -1.05 -20.67 6.17
CA ASP A 63 -1.68 -20.93 7.44
C ASP A 63 -2.60 -22.15 7.31
N SER A 64 -2.08 -23.31 7.69
CA SER A 64 -2.80 -24.60 7.61
C SER A 64 -4.16 -24.55 8.28
N LYS A 65 -4.28 -23.87 9.42
CA LYS A 65 -5.53 -23.73 10.17
C LYS A 65 -6.59 -22.96 9.38
N HIS A 66 -6.21 -21.84 8.77
CA HIS A 66 -7.15 -21.07 7.94
C HIS A 66 -7.54 -21.82 6.67
N GLN A 67 -6.63 -22.62 6.10
CA GLN A 67 -6.94 -23.47 4.95
C GLN A 67 -7.96 -24.58 5.31
N GLU A 68 -7.84 -25.18 6.47
CA GLU A 68 -8.84 -26.16 6.98
C GLU A 68 -10.22 -25.50 7.17
N ILE A 69 -10.27 -24.32 7.79
CA ILE A 69 -11.51 -23.55 7.98
C ILE A 69 -12.14 -23.20 6.62
N LEU A 70 -11.33 -22.80 5.64
CA LEU A 70 -11.79 -22.49 4.27
C LEU A 70 -12.39 -23.73 3.60
N ALA A 71 -11.70 -24.88 3.69
CA ALA A 71 -12.17 -26.14 3.11
C ALA A 71 -13.50 -26.60 3.74
N GLU A 72 -13.61 -26.53 5.06
CA GLU A 72 -14.86 -26.82 5.78
C GLU A 72 -15.98 -25.86 5.35
N GLY A 73 -15.69 -24.56 5.30
CA GLY A 73 -16.66 -23.54 4.91
C GLY A 73 -17.19 -23.76 3.49
N LYS A 74 -16.33 -24.13 2.53
CA LYS A 74 -16.73 -24.49 1.16
C LYS A 74 -17.60 -25.76 1.14
N ALA A 75 -17.21 -26.79 1.90
CA ALA A 75 -17.93 -28.05 1.91
C ALA A 75 -19.30 -27.98 2.60
N THR A 76 -19.45 -27.16 3.65
CA THR A 76 -20.62 -27.23 4.56
C THR A 76 -21.40 -25.92 4.72
N LYS A 77 -20.81 -24.76 4.39
CA LYS A 77 -21.40 -23.44 4.70
C LYS A 77 -21.65 -22.58 3.46
N GLY A 78 -21.46 -23.14 2.26
CA GLY A 78 -21.72 -22.45 0.99
C GLY A 78 -20.73 -21.31 0.66
N TRP A 79 -19.52 -21.36 1.21
CA TRP A 79 -18.46 -20.40 0.85
C TRP A 79 -18.01 -20.66 -0.58
N GLN A 80 -17.71 -19.58 -1.31
CA GLN A 80 -17.42 -19.64 -2.73
C GLN A 80 -16.14 -18.87 -3.05
N ASP A 81 -15.26 -19.48 -3.84
CA ASP A 81 -14.20 -18.70 -4.47
C ASP A 81 -14.78 -17.83 -5.58
N VAL A 82 -14.24 -16.63 -5.69
CA VAL A 82 -14.62 -15.63 -6.68
C VAL A 82 -13.36 -15.17 -7.39
N GLU A 83 -13.38 -15.21 -8.71
CA GLU A 83 -12.33 -14.68 -9.56
C GLU A 83 -12.89 -13.55 -10.43
N ILE A 84 -12.15 -12.44 -10.49
CA ILE A 84 -12.43 -11.33 -11.41
C ILE A 84 -11.14 -10.89 -12.08
N ILE A 85 -11.25 -10.09 -13.14
CA ILE A 85 -10.09 -9.52 -13.83
C ILE A 85 -9.89 -8.08 -13.35
N SER A 86 -8.68 -7.78 -12.90
CA SER A 86 -8.23 -6.42 -12.58
C SER A 86 -8.31 -5.51 -13.82
N LYS A 87 -8.57 -4.22 -13.61
CA LYS A 87 -8.44 -3.19 -14.66
C LYS A 87 -7.01 -3.12 -15.23
N HIS A 88 -6.05 -3.68 -14.51
CA HIS A 88 -4.63 -3.78 -14.91
C HIS A 88 -4.27 -5.11 -15.59
N GLY A 89 -5.25 -5.99 -15.86
CA GLY A 89 -5.10 -7.17 -16.73
C GLY A 89 -4.60 -8.45 -16.05
N TYR A 90 -4.60 -8.53 -14.72
CA TYR A 90 -4.31 -9.75 -13.97
C TYR A 90 -5.54 -10.29 -13.24
N ASN A 91 -5.53 -11.58 -12.90
CA ASN A 91 -6.61 -12.20 -12.14
C ASN A 91 -6.57 -11.73 -10.68
N LEU A 92 -7.74 -11.49 -10.12
CA LEU A 92 -7.94 -11.21 -8.70
C LEU A 92 -8.76 -12.35 -8.10
N GLN A 93 -8.32 -12.83 -6.94
CA GLN A 93 -8.93 -13.94 -6.23
C GLN A 93 -9.56 -13.49 -4.91
N GLY A 94 -10.76 -13.96 -4.63
CA GLY A 94 -11.47 -13.72 -3.38
C GLY A 94 -12.23 -14.94 -2.90
N THR A 95 -12.71 -14.87 -1.66
CA THR A 95 -13.63 -15.86 -1.09
C THR A 95 -14.87 -15.12 -0.58
N TYR A 96 -16.02 -15.42 -1.16
CA TYR A 96 -17.30 -14.93 -0.71
C TYR A 96 -17.88 -15.86 0.36
N ILE A 97 -18.25 -15.30 1.50
CA ILE A 97 -18.82 -15.98 2.65
C ILE A 97 -20.22 -15.41 2.89
N PRO A 98 -21.30 -16.15 2.57
CA PRO A 98 -22.65 -15.64 2.80
C PRO A 98 -22.94 -15.51 4.30
N SER A 99 -23.68 -14.47 4.66
CA SER A 99 -24.25 -14.34 6.00
C SER A 99 -25.16 -15.52 6.30
N PRO A 100 -25.17 -16.04 7.54
CA PRO A 100 -26.14 -17.02 7.96
C PRO A 100 -27.60 -16.55 7.81
N GLN A 101 -27.82 -15.25 7.83
CA GLN A 101 -29.11 -14.61 7.59
C GLN A 101 -29.11 -14.03 6.17
N LYS A 102 -30.24 -14.14 5.43
CA LYS A 102 -30.36 -13.49 4.11
C LYS A 102 -30.10 -11.99 4.24
N SER A 103 -29.07 -11.50 3.58
CA SER A 103 -28.62 -10.14 3.71
C SER A 103 -28.08 -9.58 2.40
N HIS A 104 -28.25 -8.26 2.19
CA HIS A 104 -27.63 -7.50 1.11
C HIS A 104 -26.44 -6.66 1.60
N LYS A 105 -26.09 -6.73 2.89
CA LYS A 105 -24.92 -6.05 3.44
C LYS A 105 -23.68 -6.88 3.13
N THR A 106 -22.59 -6.26 2.70
CA THR A 106 -21.33 -6.95 2.41
C THR A 106 -20.14 -6.17 2.96
N LEU A 107 -19.27 -6.86 3.66
CA LEU A 107 -17.96 -6.35 4.04
C LEU A 107 -16.90 -6.89 3.09
N ILE A 108 -16.11 -6.01 2.49
CA ILE A 108 -14.88 -6.35 1.76
C ILE A 108 -13.71 -6.22 2.72
N PHE A 109 -12.92 -7.29 2.86
CA PHE A 109 -11.75 -7.32 3.74
C PHE A 109 -10.46 -7.29 2.95
N LEU A 110 -9.57 -6.33 3.28
CA LEU A 110 -8.28 -6.10 2.64
C LEU A 110 -7.16 -6.42 3.63
N HIS A 111 -6.40 -7.47 3.35
CA HIS A 111 -5.30 -7.90 4.23
C HIS A 111 -4.07 -6.99 4.17
N GLY A 112 -3.19 -7.08 5.16
CA GLY A 112 -1.90 -6.41 5.19
C GLY A 112 -0.84 -7.06 4.27
N PHE A 113 0.26 -6.35 4.09
CA PHE A 113 1.44 -6.87 3.38
C PHE A 113 1.90 -8.21 3.98
N THR A 114 2.38 -9.13 3.16
CA THR A 114 2.78 -10.51 3.52
C THR A 114 1.65 -11.44 4.00
N LYS A 115 0.39 -10.99 4.01
CA LYS A 115 -0.78 -11.81 4.34
C LYS A 115 -1.56 -12.16 3.07
N ASN A 116 -2.64 -12.89 3.24
CA ASN A 116 -3.61 -13.19 2.18
C ASN A 116 -5.04 -13.03 2.72
N ARG A 117 -6.04 -13.29 1.86
CA ARG A 117 -7.46 -13.14 2.18
C ARG A 117 -7.91 -13.90 3.42
N LEU A 118 -7.28 -15.05 3.73
CA LEU A 118 -7.69 -15.89 4.86
C LEU A 118 -7.43 -15.23 6.23
N TYR A 119 -6.53 -14.23 6.28
CA TYR A 119 -6.35 -13.41 7.47
C TYR A 119 -7.65 -12.70 7.90
N GLY A 120 -8.55 -12.44 6.94
CA GLY A 120 -9.88 -11.88 7.21
C GLY A 120 -10.79 -12.79 8.04
N LEU A 121 -10.51 -14.10 8.16
CA LEU A 121 -11.28 -15.01 8.99
C LEU A 121 -11.18 -14.66 10.49
N ASP A 122 -10.07 -14.09 10.93
CA ASP A 122 -9.91 -13.62 12.32
C ASP A 122 -10.86 -12.46 12.66
N TYR A 123 -11.28 -11.69 11.68
CA TYR A 123 -12.15 -10.52 11.81
C TYR A 123 -13.60 -10.82 11.41
N GLY A 124 -13.82 -11.83 10.56
CA GLY A 124 -15.08 -12.08 9.90
C GLY A 124 -16.27 -12.29 10.83
N ARG A 125 -16.06 -12.96 11.99
CA ARG A 125 -17.13 -13.31 12.91
C ARG A 125 -17.94 -12.10 13.39
N MET A 126 -17.28 -10.95 13.67
CA MET A 126 -17.95 -9.75 14.15
C MET A 126 -18.93 -9.19 13.13
N TYR A 127 -18.61 -9.28 11.84
CA TYR A 127 -19.47 -8.81 10.77
C TYR A 127 -20.58 -9.79 10.41
N LEU A 128 -20.31 -11.11 10.44
CA LEU A 128 -21.33 -12.13 10.24
C LEU A 128 -22.44 -12.05 11.31
N GLN A 129 -22.09 -11.68 12.55
CA GLN A 129 -23.05 -11.47 13.63
C GLN A 129 -23.99 -10.28 13.37
N GLU A 130 -23.51 -9.26 12.67
CA GLU A 130 -24.26 -8.07 12.25
C GLU A 130 -24.96 -8.25 10.88
N GLY A 131 -24.98 -9.47 10.38
CA GLY A 131 -25.68 -9.82 9.14
C GLY A 131 -24.93 -9.42 7.86
N TYR A 132 -23.65 -9.15 7.91
CA TYR A 132 -22.87 -8.89 6.70
C TYR A 132 -22.44 -10.21 6.04
N ASN A 133 -22.54 -10.27 4.72
CA ASN A 133 -21.73 -11.18 3.92
C ASN A 133 -20.27 -10.72 4.01
N LEU A 134 -19.32 -11.62 3.79
CA LEU A 134 -17.91 -11.25 3.69
C LEU A 134 -17.40 -11.51 2.28
N LEU A 135 -16.58 -10.62 1.79
CA LEU A 135 -15.74 -10.80 0.62
C LEU A 135 -14.29 -10.60 1.03
N LEU A 136 -13.60 -11.71 1.26
CA LEU A 136 -12.18 -11.71 1.61
C LEU A 136 -11.38 -11.76 0.32
N VAL A 137 -10.51 -10.78 0.06
CA VAL A 137 -9.82 -10.67 -1.23
C VAL A 137 -8.31 -10.70 -1.05
N ASP A 138 -7.63 -11.35 -1.99
CA ASP A 138 -6.18 -11.26 -2.13
C ASP A 138 -5.82 -10.00 -2.90
N SER A 139 -4.94 -9.20 -2.33
CA SER A 139 -4.36 -8.03 -3.01
C SER A 139 -3.46 -8.47 -4.17
N LYS A 140 -3.18 -7.56 -5.10
CA LYS A 140 -2.20 -7.77 -6.18
C LYS A 140 -0.90 -8.40 -5.64
N ALA A 141 -0.38 -9.39 -6.35
CA ALA A 141 0.83 -10.14 -6.03
C ALA A 141 0.82 -10.90 -4.69
N HIS A 142 -0.36 -11.06 -4.05
CA HIS A 142 -0.52 -11.84 -2.83
C HIS A 142 -1.48 -13.02 -3.03
N GLY A 143 -1.36 -14.03 -2.16
CA GLY A 143 -2.22 -15.21 -2.18
C GLY A 143 -2.31 -15.84 -3.57
N ASP A 144 -3.54 -16.02 -4.05
CA ASP A 144 -3.84 -16.59 -5.38
C ASP A 144 -4.09 -15.50 -6.44
N SER A 145 -4.04 -14.20 -6.07
CA SER A 145 -4.14 -13.11 -7.03
C SER A 145 -2.89 -12.97 -7.89
N GLY A 146 -3.09 -12.53 -9.12
CA GLY A 146 -2.02 -12.25 -10.08
C GLY A 146 -1.24 -10.97 -9.77
N GLY A 147 -0.36 -10.62 -10.70
CA GLY A 147 0.59 -9.52 -10.55
C GLY A 147 1.96 -10.01 -10.09
N SER A 148 3.00 -9.22 -10.34
CA SER A 148 4.39 -9.58 -10.05
C SER A 148 5.00 -8.77 -8.91
N SER A 149 4.35 -7.71 -8.48
CA SER A 149 4.80 -6.79 -7.43
C SER A 149 3.63 -6.03 -6.84
N VAL A 150 3.76 -5.59 -5.60
CA VAL A 150 2.78 -4.67 -4.97
C VAL A 150 2.95 -3.26 -5.53
N SER A 151 1.93 -2.43 -5.38
CA SER A 151 1.98 -1.00 -5.68
C SER A 151 1.48 -0.12 -4.53
N TRP A 152 1.43 -0.71 -3.35
CA TRP A 152 1.15 -0.01 -2.08
C TRP A 152 -0.13 0.84 -2.12
N GLY A 153 -1.19 0.29 -2.68
CA GLY A 153 -2.49 0.94 -2.80
C GLY A 153 -2.71 1.73 -4.08
N ILE A 154 -1.69 2.01 -4.89
CA ILE A 154 -1.82 2.81 -6.12
C ILE A 154 -2.69 2.11 -7.18
N GLN A 155 -2.39 0.86 -7.49
CA GLN A 155 -3.19 0.03 -8.41
C GLN A 155 -4.22 -0.78 -7.64
N GLU A 156 -3.89 -1.20 -6.42
CA GLU A 156 -4.79 -1.99 -5.59
C GLU A 156 -6.11 -1.28 -5.28
N LYS A 157 -6.17 0.08 -5.21
CA LYS A 157 -7.43 0.81 -5.08
C LYS A 157 -8.37 0.61 -6.28
N ASP A 158 -7.80 0.43 -7.48
CA ASP A 158 -8.59 0.17 -8.69
C ASP A 158 -9.12 -1.27 -8.70
N ASP A 159 -8.37 -2.20 -8.07
CA ASP A 159 -8.83 -3.57 -7.80
C ASP A 159 -9.97 -3.58 -6.79
N VAL A 160 -9.87 -2.75 -5.74
CA VAL A 160 -10.97 -2.54 -4.77
C VAL A 160 -12.23 -2.05 -5.47
N ASP A 161 -12.11 -1.09 -6.41
CA ASP A 161 -13.26 -0.62 -7.21
C ASP A 161 -13.91 -1.79 -8.00
N SER A 162 -13.09 -2.67 -8.58
CA SER A 162 -13.59 -3.85 -9.29
C SER A 162 -14.33 -4.81 -8.35
N TRP A 163 -13.85 -4.99 -7.11
CA TRP A 163 -14.54 -5.79 -6.09
C TRP A 163 -15.84 -5.13 -5.61
N VAL A 164 -15.85 -3.82 -5.44
CA VAL A 164 -17.06 -3.06 -5.09
C VAL A 164 -18.11 -3.19 -6.22
N ASP A 165 -17.69 -3.08 -7.46
CA ASP A 165 -18.59 -3.29 -8.61
C ASP A 165 -19.14 -4.73 -8.65
N TRP A 166 -18.34 -5.73 -8.32
CA TRP A 166 -18.81 -7.11 -8.18
C TRP A 166 -19.90 -7.24 -7.10
N VAL A 167 -19.71 -6.60 -5.93
CA VAL A 167 -20.71 -6.58 -4.85
C VAL A 167 -21.97 -5.84 -5.28
N LYS A 168 -21.84 -4.67 -5.91
CA LYS A 168 -23.00 -3.89 -6.41
C LYS A 168 -23.81 -4.66 -7.46
N ASN A 169 -23.15 -5.42 -8.33
CA ASN A 169 -23.83 -6.27 -9.31
C ASN A 169 -24.62 -7.40 -8.62
N LYS A 170 -24.11 -7.92 -7.49
CA LYS A 170 -24.79 -8.97 -6.72
C LYS A 170 -25.92 -8.42 -5.84
N PHE A 171 -25.72 -7.23 -5.28
CA PHE A 171 -26.64 -6.54 -4.35
C PHE A 171 -26.68 -5.04 -4.68
N PRO A 172 -27.48 -4.62 -5.69
CA PRO A 172 -27.47 -3.23 -6.18
C PRO A 172 -27.76 -2.17 -5.09
N ASP A 173 -28.69 -2.46 -4.17
CA ASP A 173 -29.09 -1.58 -3.09
C ASP A 173 -28.49 -2.01 -1.73
N GLY A 174 -27.46 -2.84 -1.75
CA GLY A 174 -26.82 -3.35 -0.55
C GLY A 174 -25.85 -2.36 0.08
N VAL A 175 -25.70 -2.45 1.40
CA VAL A 175 -24.68 -1.72 2.16
C VAL A 175 -23.31 -2.35 1.95
N ILE A 176 -22.31 -1.54 1.66
CA ILE A 176 -20.93 -1.99 1.49
C ILE A 176 -20.03 -1.31 2.52
N GLY A 177 -19.36 -2.11 3.35
CA GLY A 177 -18.24 -1.65 4.17
C GLY A 177 -16.91 -2.19 3.66
N ILE A 178 -15.83 -1.48 3.92
CA ILE A 178 -14.47 -1.96 3.68
C ILE A 178 -13.68 -1.94 4.98
N HIS A 179 -13.06 -3.07 5.32
CA HIS A 179 -12.13 -3.17 6.44
C HIS A 179 -10.74 -3.56 5.93
N GLY A 180 -9.79 -2.68 6.11
CA GLY A 180 -8.40 -2.90 5.72
C GLY A 180 -7.46 -2.95 6.92
N ILE A 181 -6.39 -3.75 6.81
CA ILE A 181 -5.32 -3.87 7.80
C ILE A 181 -4.00 -3.42 7.16
N SER A 182 -3.27 -2.50 7.81
CA SER A 182 -1.93 -2.05 7.39
C SER A 182 -1.93 -1.57 5.92
N MET A 183 -1.23 -2.23 4.99
CA MET A 183 -1.28 -1.94 3.56
C MET A 183 -2.72 -1.98 3.02
N GLY A 184 -3.54 -2.94 3.47
CA GLY A 184 -4.96 -3.01 3.09
C GLY A 184 -5.77 -1.81 3.61
N ALA A 185 -5.44 -1.29 4.81
CA ALA A 185 -6.05 -0.09 5.36
C ALA A 185 -5.67 1.16 4.55
N ALA A 186 -4.39 1.29 4.20
CA ALA A 186 -3.93 2.36 3.32
C ALA A 186 -4.61 2.31 1.94
N THR A 187 -4.76 1.11 1.37
CA THR A 187 -5.48 0.88 0.11
C THR A 187 -6.96 1.27 0.23
N ALA A 188 -7.63 0.88 1.33
CA ALA A 188 -9.03 1.26 1.60
C ALA A 188 -9.20 2.78 1.64
N LEU A 189 -8.30 3.49 2.33
CA LEU A 189 -8.34 4.95 2.42
C LEU A 189 -8.04 5.64 1.08
N MET A 190 -7.11 5.10 0.28
CA MET A 190 -6.87 5.62 -1.07
C MET A 190 -8.07 5.39 -1.99
N TYR A 191 -8.75 4.26 -1.84
CA TYR A 191 -10.00 4.01 -2.54
C TYR A 191 -11.11 4.94 -2.05
N ALA A 192 -11.24 5.21 -0.75
CA ALA A 192 -12.21 6.16 -0.22
C ALA A 192 -12.11 7.54 -0.90
N GLY A 193 -10.88 8.03 -1.11
CA GLY A 193 -10.66 9.26 -1.86
C GLY A 193 -11.09 9.18 -3.33
N ALA A 194 -10.92 8.02 -3.97
CA ALA A 194 -11.35 7.80 -5.35
C ALA A 194 -12.88 7.66 -5.47
N ASP A 195 -13.52 7.05 -4.46
CA ASP A 195 -14.97 6.82 -4.38
C ASP A 195 -15.78 8.05 -3.94
N GLU A 196 -15.13 9.09 -3.40
CA GLU A 196 -15.80 10.26 -2.79
C GLU A 196 -16.89 10.92 -3.66
N LYS A 197 -16.78 10.82 -4.97
CA LYS A 197 -17.79 11.37 -5.89
C LYS A 197 -18.94 10.40 -6.18
N GLN A 198 -18.73 9.11 -5.99
CA GLN A 198 -19.68 8.05 -6.35
C GLN A 198 -20.40 7.50 -5.13
N HIS A 199 -19.76 7.54 -3.96
CA HIS A 199 -20.29 7.01 -2.70
C HIS A 199 -20.84 5.59 -2.83
N LYS A 200 -20.06 4.69 -3.47
CA LYS A 200 -20.42 3.29 -3.60
C LYS A 200 -20.32 2.54 -2.27
N VAL A 201 -19.42 3.03 -1.37
CA VAL A 201 -19.12 2.43 -0.07
C VAL A 201 -19.69 3.29 1.04
N ASP A 202 -20.34 2.65 2.02
CA ASP A 202 -21.05 3.32 3.10
C ASP A 202 -20.17 3.65 4.30
N PHE A 203 -19.10 2.87 4.54
CA PHE A 203 -18.13 3.12 5.62
C PHE A 203 -16.80 2.40 5.40
N TYR A 204 -15.76 2.91 6.06
CA TYR A 204 -14.42 2.33 6.08
C TYR A 204 -13.94 2.05 7.50
N VAL A 205 -13.22 0.93 7.69
CA VAL A 205 -12.46 0.62 8.90
C VAL A 205 -11.00 0.47 8.51
N ALA A 206 -10.13 1.31 9.06
CA ALA A 206 -8.71 1.35 8.77
C ALA A 206 -7.90 1.02 10.03
N ASP A 207 -7.36 -0.19 10.09
CA ASP A 207 -6.54 -0.66 11.22
C ASP A 207 -5.06 -0.59 10.84
N SER A 208 -4.27 0.15 11.63
CA SER A 208 -2.81 0.30 11.50
C SER A 208 -2.35 0.84 10.13
N ALA A 209 -3.12 1.77 9.55
CA ALA A 209 -2.78 2.39 8.27
C ALA A 209 -1.59 3.34 8.39
N TYR A 210 -0.68 3.30 7.38
CA TYR A 210 0.27 4.40 7.22
C TYR A 210 -0.40 5.60 6.53
N SER A 211 0.11 6.80 6.81
CA SER A 211 -0.39 8.05 6.19
C SER A 211 0.30 8.36 4.86
N GLN A 212 1.59 8.11 4.77
CA GLN A 212 2.44 8.30 3.59
C GLN A 212 3.53 7.22 3.57
N LEU A 213 3.69 6.54 2.44
CA LEU A 213 4.62 5.41 2.36
C LEU A 213 6.08 5.87 2.35
N GLU A 214 6.43 6.87 1.54
CA GLU A 214 7.83 7.28 1.36
C GLU A 214 8.49 7.79 2.65
N PRO A 215 7.84 8.66 3.47
CA PRO A 215 8.35 9.02 4.79
C PRO A 215 8.51 7.83 5.73
N LEU A 216 7.57 6.87 5.71
CA LEU A 216 7.66 5.64 6.50
C LEU A 216 8.87 4.81 6.08
N LEU A 217 9.06 4.58 4.79
CA LEU A 217 10.22 3.84 4.27
C LEU A 217 11.54 4.53 4.65
N LYS A 218 11.60 5.85 4.55
CA LYS A 218 12.77 6.64 4.98
C LYS A 218 13.11 6.40 6.45
N GLU A 219 12.13 6.48 7.33
CA GLU A 219 12.28 6.21 8.76
C GLU A 219 12.81 4.78 9.00
N LYS A 220 12.21 3.79 8.34
CA LYS A 220 12.62 2.38 8.51
C LYS A 220 14.02 2.10 7.95
N ILE A 221 14.43 2.75 6.87
CA ILE A 221 15.80 2.65 6.35
C ILE A 221 16.79 3.21 7.38
N ILE A 222 16.50 4.39 7.95
CA ILE A 222 17.35 5.01 8.99
C ILE A 222 17.51 4.08 10.18
N GLU A 223 16.40 3.55 10.72
CA GLU A 223 16.41 2.65 11.86
C GLU A 223 17.18 1.35 11.59
N GLN A 224 16.93 0.70 10.46
CA GLN A 224 17.48 -0.61 10.14
C GLN A 224 18.99 -0.56 9.86
N ILE A 225 19.46 0.49 9.17
CA ILE A 225 20.86 0.67 8.82
C ILE A 225 21.60 1.47 9.91
N LYS A 226 20.89 1.99 10.92
CA LYS A 226 21.41 2.82 12.01
C LYS A 226 22.13 4.07 11.52
N LEU A 227 21.51 4.76 10.56
CA LEU A 227 22.02 6.03 10.05
C LEU A 227 21.69 7.17 11.01
N PRO A 228 22.45 8.29 10.94
CA PRO A 228 22.02 9.54 11.57
C PRO A 228 20.66 9.99 11.02
N GLU A 229 19.81 10.58 11.87
CA GLU A 229 18.46 11.03 11.49
C GLU A 229 18.47 12.06 10.35
N ASP A 230 19.51 12.87 10.24
CA ASP A 230 19.73 13.88 9.21
C ASP A 230 20.43 13.34 7.96
N SER A 231 20.63 12.02 7.85
CA SER A 231 21.26 11.40 6.69
C SER A 231 20.44 11.61 5.42
N PHE A 232 21.09 12.05 4.35
CA PHE A 232 20.49 12.17 3.02
C PHE A 232 20.50 10.87 2.21
N LEU A 233 21.19 9.83 2.69
CA LEU A 233 21.32 8.56 1.95
C LEU A 233 19.98 7.87 1.67
N PRO A 234 19.01 7.82 2.60
CA PRO A 234 17.69 7.29 2.31
C PRO A 234 16.95 8.05 1.20
N ASP A 235 17.10 9.38 1.15
CA ASP A 235 16.48 10.20 0.10
C ASP A 235 17.06 9.85 -1.28
N VAL A 236 18.37 9.65 -1.38
CA VAL A 236 19.03 9.21 -2.60
C VAL A 236 18.56 7.81 -3.01
N LEU A 237 18.50 6.86 -2.07
CA LEU A 237 18.02 5.51 -2.35
C LEU A 237 16.56 5.52 -2.84
N LEU A 238 15.68 6.22 -2.14
CA LEU A 238 14.26 6.35 -2.50
C LEU A 238 14.06 7.08 -3.83
N PHE A 239 14.89 8.09 -4.15
CA PHE A 239 14.86 8.75 -5.43
C PHE A 239 15.10 7.77 -6.60
N TYR A 240 16.17 6.96 -6.53
CA TYR A 240 16.44 5.97 -7.56
C TYR A 240 15.42 4.82 -7.56
N SER A 241 14.93 4.42 -6.39
CA SER A 241 13.88 3.42 -6.26
C SER A 241 12.56 3.87 -6.91
N ASN A 242 12.19 5.14 -6.74
CA ASN A 242 11.03 5.74 -7.42
C ASN A 242 11.19 5.75 -8.95
N ILE A 243 12.39 6.00 -9.47
CA ILE A 243 12.66 5.91 -10.91
C ILE A 243 12.43 4.47 -11.40
N VAL A 244 12.99 3.48 -10.68
CA VAL A 244 12.86 2.06 -11.05
C VAL A 244 11.41 1.61 -10.97
N SER A 245 10.71 1.91 -9.89
CA SER A 245 9.30 1.58 -9.64
C SER A 245 8.39 2.18 -10.70
N TYR A 246 8.62 3.44 -11.07
CA TYR A 246 7.89 4.10 -12.16
C TYR A 246 8.15 3.45 -13.52
N TYR A 247 9.39 3.10 -13.81
CA TYR A 247 9.73 2.44 -15.08
C TYR A 247 9.11 1.06 -15.19
N LYS A 248 9.19 0.24 -14.11
CA LYS A 248 8.69 -1.14 -14.10
C LYS A 248 7.17 -1.23 -13.99
N ASN A 249 6.54 -0.43 -13.12
CA ASN A 249 5.14 -0.59 -12.72
C ASN A 249 4.30 0.69 -12.74
N ARG A 250 4.82 1.79 -13.25
CA ARG A 250 4.09 3.07 -13.41
C ARG A 250 3.57 3.68 -12.10
N TYR A 251 4.23 3.42 -10.98
CA TYR A 251 3.94 4.07 -9.70
C TYR A 251 5.22 4.55 -9.00
N THR A 252 5.08 5.37 -7.97
CA THR A 252 6.17 5.80 -7.08
C THR A 252 5.76 5.63 -5.63
N PHE A 253 6.70 5.38 -4.72
CA PHE A 253 6.41 5.33 -3.29
C PHE A 253 5.81 6.63 -2.77
N HIS A 254 6.26 7.77 -3.32
CA HIS A 254 5.69 9.09 -3.04
C HIS A 254 4.20 9.18 -3.39
N GLY A 255 3.74 8.51 -4.44
CA GLY A 255 2.33 8.47 -4.85
C GLY A 255 1.43 7.69 -3.90
N SER A 256 1.98 6.80 -3.07
CA SER A 256 1.22 6.08 -2.05
C SER A 256 1.03 6.95 -0.81
N SER A 257 0.00 7.80 -0.87
CA SER A 257 -0.34 8.79 0.17
C SER A 257 -1.83 8.74 0.52
N PRO A 258 -2.25 7.83 1.42
CA PRO A 258 -3.58 7.86 2.01
C PRO A 258 -3.97 9.23 2.56
N LEU A 259 -3.02 9.94 3.20
CA LEU A 259 -3.24 11.26 3.76
C LEU A 259 -3.76 12.27 2.73
N THR A 260 -3.18 12.27 1.53
CA THR A 260 -3.63 13.12 0.43
C THR A 260 -4.99 12.68 -0.12
N ALA A 261 -5.19 11.35 -0.22
CA ALA A 261 -6.40 10.79 -0.79
C ALA A 261 -7.65 11.11 0.05
N ILE A 262 -7.54 11.04 1.38
CA ILE A 262 -8.70 11.20 2.28
C ILE A 262 -9.05 12.65 2.64
N ALA A 263 -8.29 13.62 2.21
CA ALA A 263 -8.46 15.03 2.60
C ALA A 263 -9.85 15.63 2.24
N ALA A 264 -10.56 15.02 1.31
CA ALA A 264 -11.92 15.42 0.92
C ALA A 264 -13.01 14.43 1.39
N VAL A 265 -12.64 13.26 1.93
CA VAL A 265 -13.57 12.16 2.23
C VAL A 265 -14.59 12.57 3.28
N THR A 266 -15.87 12.35 2.92
CA THR A 266 -17.03 12.60 3.78
C THR A 266 -17.70 11.31 4.24
N THR A 267 -17.39 10.17 3.62
CA THR A 267 -17.83 8.85 4.05
C THR A 267 -17.27 8.51 5.44
N PRO A 268 -18.05 7.90 6.35
CA PRO A 268 -17.60 7.54 7.70
C PRO A 268 -16.36 6.66 7.73
N VAL A 269 -15.38 6.99 8.58
CA VAL A 269 -14.12 6.23 8.75
C VAL A 269 -13.87 5.94 10.22
N LEU A 270 -13.67 4.66 10.55
CA LEU A 270 -13.15 4.20 11.83
C LEU A 270 -11.66 3.92 11.70
N PHE A 271 -10.85 4.60 12.51
CA PHE A 271 -9.42 4.34 12.66
C PHE A 271 -9.16 3.53 13.93
N ILE A 272 -8.39 2.45 13.80
CA ILE A 272 -7.90 1.66 14.93
C ILE A 272 -6.39 1.54 14.80
N HIS A 273 -5.64 1.64 15.91
CA HIS A 273 -4.19 1.53 15.89
C HIS A 273 -3.62 0.96 17.19
N GLY A 274 -2.51 0.26 17.09
CA GLY A 274 -1.74 -0.18 18.25
C GLY A 274 -0.87 0.95 18.81
N GLY A 275 -0.97 1.25 20.10
CA GLY A 275 -0.16 2.30 20.74
C GLY A 275 1.34 1.98 20.85
N ALA A 276 1.68 0.67 20.81
CA ALA A 276 3.06 0.18 20.81
C ALA A 276 3.54 -0.24 19.40
N ASP A 277 2.87 0.24 18.34
CA ASP A 277 3.25 -0.04 16.96
C ASP A 277 4.52 0.73 16.58
N THR A 278 5.63 -0.01 16.44
CA THR A 278 6.92 0.52 16.01
C THR A 278 7.14 0.38 14.51
N LEU A 279 6.29 -0.37 13.80
CA LEU A 279 6.40 -0.52 12.34
C LEU A 279 5.73 0.66 11.63
N VAL A 280 4.48 0.93 11.98
CA VAL A 280 3.73 2.11 11.52
C VAL A 280 3.39 2.94 12.76
N PRO A 281 4.03 4.07 13.00
CA PRO A 281 3.77 4.87 14.21
C PRO A 281 2.30 5.29 14.34
N PRO A 282 1.69 5.22 15.54
CA PRO A 282 0.29 5.62 15.79
C PRO A 282 -0.03 7.03 15.32
N LYS A 283 0.98 7.91 15.32
CA LYS A 283 0.89 9.28 14.80
C LYS A 283 0.37 9.33 13.36
N MET A 284 0.65 8.33 12.56
CA MET A 284 0.14 8.27 11.19
C MET A 284 -1.38 8.12 11.14
N SER A 285 -1.99 7.32 12.03
CA SER A 285 -3.46 7.26 12.14
C SER A 285 -4.07 8.54 12.73
N GLU A 286 -3.38 9.22 13.64
CA GLU A 286 -3.81 10.54 14.15
C GLU A 286 -3.84 11.57 13.02
N ASP A 287 -2.83 11.59 12.14
CA ASP A 287 -2.76 12.50 10.99
C ASP A 287 -3.88 12.20 9.97
N LEU A 288 -4.12 10.92 9.70
CA LEU A 288 -5.23 10.47 8.87
C LEU A 288 -6.58 10.90 9.46
N TYR A 289 -6.79 10.63 10.75
CA TYR A 289 -8.00 11.04 11.46
C TYR A 289 -8.21 12.55 11.38
N ALA A 290 -7.17 13.36 11.57
CA ALA A 290 -7.27 14.81 11.48
C ALA A 290 -7.71 15.29 10.08
N SER A 291 -7.33 14.59 9.02
CA SER A 291 -7.56 14.97 7.62
C SER A 291 -8.97 14.70 7.10
N VAL A 292 -9.64 13.63 7.58
CA VAL A 292 -11.01 13.26 7.13
C VAL A 292 -12.01 14.34 7.50
N LYS A 293 -12.92 14.70 6.58
CA LYS A 293 -13.97 15.69 6.82
C LYS A 293 -15.27 15.08 7.34
N GLY A 294 -15.54 13.82 6.96
CA GLY A 294 -16.74 13.11 7.36
C GLY A 294 -16.74 12.66 8.82
N PRO A 295 -17.79 11.91 9.20
CA PRO A 295 -17.84 11.25 10.49
C PRO A 295 -16.63 10.33 10.69
N LYS A 296 -15.99 10.41 11.84
CA LYS A 296 -14.76 9.68 12.11
C LYS A 296 -14.60 9.34 13.58
N GLU A 297 -13.99 8.19 13.83
CA GLU A 297 -13.62 7.74 15.17
C GLU A 297 -12.18 7.23 15.15
N LEU A 298 -11.45 7.41 16.27
CA LEU A 298 -10.08 6.91 16.42
C LEU A 298 -9.96 6.19 17.77
N HIS A 299 -9.49 4.95 17.73
CA HIS A 299 -9.27 4.12 18.91
C HIS A 299 -7.84 3.58 18.93
N ILE A 300 -7.09 3.95 19.96
CA ILE A 300 -5.72 3.48 20.18
C ILE A 300 -5.74 2.36 21.23
N PHE A 301 -5.17 1.22 20.89
CA PHE A 301 -4.95 0.10 21.80
C PHE A 301 -3.54 0.21 22.40
N PRO A 302 -3.39 0.64 23.67
CA PRO A 302 -2.11 1.17 24.17
C PRO A 302 -0.92 0.23 24.08
N GLN A 303 -1.15 -1.10 24.22
CA GLN A 303 -0.10 -2.10 24.25
C GLN A 303 -0.04 -2.96 22.99
N ALA A 304 -0.94 -2.74 22.02
CA ALA A 304 -0.94 -3.48 20.78
C ALA A 304 0.24 -3.02 19.91
N ILE A 305 0.96 -3.98 19.39
CA ILE A 305 1.93 -3.79 18.31
C ILE A 305 1.21 -3.73 16.96
N HIS A 306 1.96 -3.63 15.85
CA HIS A 306 1.41 -3.48 14.50
C HIS A 306 0.36 -4.53 14.15
N ALA A 307 -0.84 -4.08 13.74
CA ALA A 307 -1.98 -4.93 13.33
C ALA A 307 -2.42 -5.96 14.38
N CYS A 308 -2.18 -5.69 15.67
CA CYS A 308 -2.47 -6.61 16.77
C CYS A 308 -3.54 -6.10 17.75
N ALA A 309 -4.23 -5.01 17.44
CA ALA A 309 -5.29 -4.47 18.30
C ALA A 309 -6.39 -5.52 18.61
N VAL A 310 -6.82 -6.28 17.60
CA VAL A 310 -7.81 -7.35 17.75
C VAL A 310 -7.34 -8.50 18.67
N TYR A 311 -6.05 -8.74 18.76
CA TYR A 311 -5.47 -9.79 19.61
C TYR A 311 -5.19 -9.30 21.02
N GLN A 312 -4.98 -7.98 21.22
CA GLN A 312 -4.82 -7.40 22.55
C GLN A 312 -6.12 -7.47 23.34
N ASP A 313 -7.23 -7.02 22.76
CA ASP A 313 -8.56 -7.12 23.36
C ASP A 313 -9.63 -7.30 22.27
N ARG A 314 -9.90 -8.57 21.93
CA ARG A 314 -10.89 -8.94 20.91
C ARG A 314 -12.30 -8.45 21.25
N ARG A 315 -12.66 -8.43 22.55
CA ARG A 315 -14.00 -8.01 22.97
C ARG A 315 -14.18 -6.50 22.75
N GLN A 316 -13.22 -5.71 23.21
CA GLN A 316 -13.24 -4.25 23.02
C GLN A 316 -13.19 -3.90 21.52
N TYR A 317 -12.31 -4.54 20.76
CA TYR A 317 -12.20 -4.35 19.30
C TYR A 317 -13.53 -4.63 18.61
N THR A 318 -14.15 -5.78 18.90
CA THR A 318 -15.44 -6.16 18.32
C THR A 318 -16.52 -5.15 18.67
N GLN A 319 -16.60 -4.71 19.92
CA GLN A 319 -17.60 -3.73 20.39
C GLN A 319 -17.43 -2.39 19.67
N ILE A 320 -16.20 -1.89 19.51
CA ILE A 320 -15.91 -0.64 18.78
C ILE A 320 -16.42 -0.76 17.34
N VAL A 321 -16.04 -1.82 16.63
CA VAL A 321 -16.44 -2.02 15.23
C VAL A 321 -17.97 -2.15 15.12
N GLN A 322 -18.61 -2.96 15.98
CA GLN A 322 -20.07 -3.15 15.95
C GLN A 322 -20.81 -1.85 16.24
N THR A 323 -20.41 -1.08 17.24
CA THR A 323 -21.02 0.22 17.54
C THR A 323 -20.90 1.18 16.35
N PHE A 324 -19.75 1.19 15.66
CA PHE A 324 -19.54 2.02 14.49
C PHE A 324 -20.44 1.61 13.32
N ILE A 325 -20.53 0.30 13.00
CA ILE A 325 -21.36 -0.16 11.88
C ILE A 325 -22.86 -0.07 12.18
N GLU A 326 -23.31 -0.20 13.45
CA GLU A 326 -24.69 0.09 13.84
C GLU A 326 -25.10 1.53 13.55
N LYS A 327 -24.16 2.46 13.65
CA LYS A 327 -24.39 3.88 13.42
C LYS A 327 -24.35 4.26 11.95
N TYR A 328 -23.45 3.65 11.16
CA TYR A 328 -23.15 4.08 9.81
C TYR A 328 -23.38 3.02 8.71
N GLY A 329 -23.55 1.76 9.06
CA GLY A 329 -23.73 0.63 8.13
C GLY A 329 -25.20 0.22 7.95
N LYS A 330 -26.12 1.19 7.80
CA LYS A 330 -27.57 0.97 7.68
C LYS A 330 -28.04 1.18 6.26
#